data_f233ee54867d56578440f6fb027e8daa
#
_entry.id   f233ee54867d56578440f6fb027e8daa
#
_cell.length_a   1.000
_cell.length_b   1.000
_cell.length_c   1.000
_cell.angle_alpha   90.00
_cell.angle_beta   90.00
_cell.angle_gamma   90.00
#
_symmetry.space_group_name_H-M   'P 1'
#
loop_
_entity.id
_entity.type
_entity.pdbx_description
1 polymer ?
#
loop_
_entity_poly.entity_id
_entity_poly.type
_entity_poly.pdbx_seq_one_letter_code
_entity_poly.pdbx_strand_id
1 'polypeptide(L)'
;PKKSRYLDKFSLSILEPQMTGLFISAIERIDNGGIGSFFIEELAELENAEISYDKPVQCNADVISHLNQEQQKAVNDVLNRPSLYAIQGPPGTGKTAVLSAIAKMYTDSGKNVLVICNSHQAVNNALNKISQYKIPTIKIGNEFKTVSLNEDIIKFSTMRQYSSFKRRNRMPTGEVVGMTLCGAILNLVLHGNAFTPSIVLIDEASQIPLCFGSAIAALAGGTYVFIGDNQQMPPIFHENLETDPLSISIFEHLQKILPEEL
;
A
#
# COMPACT_ATOMS: atom_id res chain seq x y z
N PRO A 1 -4.38 28.66 -10.55
CA PRO A 1 -3.77 27.51 -9.92
C PRO A 1 -2.98 27.99 -8.72
N LYS A 2 -3.52 27.78 -7.51
CA LYS A 2 -2.77 28.02 -6.28
C LYS A 2 -1.75 26.90 -6.18
N LYS A 3 -0.48 27.17 -6.52
CA LYS A 3 0.62 26.29 -6.17
C LYS A 3 0.52 26.02 -4.68
N SER A 4 0.39 24.74 -4.31
CA SER A 4 0.36 24.33 -2.92
C SER A 4 1.60 24.90 -2.22
N ARG A 5 1.42 25.67 -1.16
CA ARG A 5 2.51 26.26 -0.35
C ARG A 5 3.43 25.19 0.26
N TYR A 6 3.04 23.94 0.19
CA TYR A 6 3.78 22.79 0.74
C TYR A 6 4.90 22.32 -0.18
N LEU A 7 4.76 22.44 -1.50
CA LEU A 7 5.77 22.00 -2.46
C LEU A 7 7.06 22.84 -2.45
N ASP A 8 6.98 24.12 -2.04
CA ASP A 8 8.13 25.01 -2.01
C ASP A 8 9.12 24.70 -0.85
N LYS A 9 8.73 23.83 0.10
CA LYS A 9 9.54 23.51 1.28
C LYS A 9 10.20 22.13 1.25
N PHE A 10 9.87 21.27 0.30
CA PHE A 10 10.51 19.98 0.19
C PHE A 10 11.87 20.10 -0.49
N SER A 11 12.93 19.98 0.28
CA SER A 11 14.23 19.68 -0.28
C SER A 11 14.22 18.22 -0.73
N LEU A 12 13.89 17.98 -1.99
CA LEU A 12 13.90 16.67 -2.65
C LEU A 12 15.33 16.12 -2.86
N SER A 13 16.31 16.68 -2.17
CA SER A 13 17.71 16.24 -2.19
C SER A 13 17.94 14.81 -1.67
N ILE A 14 16.94 14.21 -1.02
CA ILE A 14 17.00 12.84 -0.48
C ILE A 14 16.64 11.80 -1.53
N LEU A 15 15.91 12.18 -2.56
CA LEU A 15 15.54 11.28 -3.64
C LEU A 15 16.56 11.40 -4.76
N GLU A 16 16.99 10.26 -5.28
CA GLU A 16 17.72 10.28 -6.54
C GLU A 16 16.95 11.14 -7.54
N PRO A 17 17.62 11.93 -8.38
CA PRO A 17 16.96 12.87 -9.32
C PRO A 17 15.85 12.22 -10.18
N GLN A 18 15.96 10.93 -10.44
CA GLN A 18 14.97 10.13 -11.15
C GLN A 18 13.66 9.95 -10.36
N MET A 19 13.72 9.90 -9.03
CA MET A 19 12.55 9.73 -8.17
C MET A 19 11.75 11.02 -8.01
N THR A 20 12.39 12.18 -8.04
CA THR A 20 11.74 13.49 -7.96
C THR A 20 10.70 13.69 -9.06
N GLY A 21 11.04 13.33 -10.31
CA GLY A 21 10.11 13.41 -11.43
C GLY A 21 8.89 12.49 -11.26
N LEU A 22 9.09 11.32 -10.67
CA LEU A 22 8.01 10.38 -10.36
C LEU A 22 7.00 10.96 -9.37
N PHE A 23 7.51 11.61 -8.31
CA PHE A 23 6.66 12.25 -7.29
C PHE A 23 5.88 13.43 -7.84
N ILE A 24 6.50 14.28 -8.62
CA ILE A 24 5.83 15.41 -9.27
C ILE A 24 4.68 14.90 -10.14
N SER A 25 4.93 13.88 -10.96
CA SER A 25 3.90 13.29 -11.81
C SER A 25 2.76 12.61 -11.02
N ALA A 26 3.05 12.04 -9.84
CA ALA A 26 2.03 11.50 -8.96
C ALA A 26 1.13 12.61 -8.39
N ILE A 27 1.73 13.70 -7.92
CA ILE A 27 1.03 14.87 -7.39
C ILE A 27 0.15 15.53 -8.47
N GLU A 28 0.67 15.73 -9.68
CA GLU A 28 -0.09 16.30 -10.80
C GLU A 28 -1.34 15.49 -11.16
N ARG A 29 -1.29 14.16 -10.98
CA ARG A 29 -2.45 13.30 -11.19
C ARG A 29 -3.55 13.51 -10.16
N ILE A 30 -3.20 13.79 -8.92
CA ILE A 30 -4.14 14.07 -7.83
C ILE A 30 -4.79 15.45 -8.05
N ASP A 31 -3.99 16.46 -8.36
CA ASP A 31 -4.46 17.84 -8.62
C ASP A 31 -5.46 17.93 -9.78
N ASN A 32 -5.41 17.02 -10.73
CA ASN A 32 -6.35 16.95 -11.84
C ASN A 32 -7.66 16.17 -11.53
N GLY A 33 -8.00 16.01 -10.26
CA GLY A 33 -9.18 15.25 -9.82
C GLY A 33 -9.01 13.74 -9.97
N GLY A 34 -7.76 13.29 -9.90
CA GLY A 34 -7.40 11.89 -9.96
C GLY A 34 -7.92 11.10 -8.76
N ILE A 35 -7.98 9.80 -8.95
CA ILE A 35 -8.35 8.84 -7.92
C ILE A 35 -7.37 8.98 -6.74
N GLY A 36 -7.89 9.09 -5.52
CA GLY A 36 -7.10 9.23 -4.29
C GLY A 36 -7.10 10.63 -3.69
N SER A 37 -7.82 11.61 -4.26
CA SER A 37 -8.00 12.93 -3.65
C SER A 37 -8.54 12.83 -2.22
N PHE A 38 -9.48 11.93 -1.96
CA PHE A 38 -10.02 11.65 -0.64
C PHE A 38 -8.93 11.24 0.38
N PHE A 39 -7.95 10.46 -0.05
CA PHE A 39 -6.85 10.03 0.81
C PHE A 39 -5.97 11.23 1.23
N ILE A 40 -5.75 12.17 0.33
CA ILE A 40 -5.04 13.42 0.66
C ILE A 40 -5.88 14.29 1.59
N GLU A 41 -7.19 14.34 1.40
CA GLU A 41 -8.12 15.07 2.26
C GLU A 41 -8.13 14.47 3.67
N GLU A 42 -8.19 13.15 3.81
CA GLU A 42 -8.08 12.46 5.10
C GLU A 42 -6.70 12.66 5.76
N LEU A 43 -5.61 12.58 4.98
CA LEU A 43 -4.26 12.85 5.49
C LEU A 43 -4.09 14.30 5.97
N ALA A 44 -4.84 15.23 5.42
CA ALA A 44 -4.81 16.63 5.78
C ALA A 44 -5.79 17.01 6.91
N GLU A 45 -6.42 16.03 7.57
CA GLU A 45 -7.42 16.24 8.64
C GLU A 45 -8.67 17.01 8.17
N LEU A 46 -9.04 16.87 6.91
CA LEU A 46 -10.22 17.54 6.37
C LEU A 46 -11.48 16.75 6.75
N GLU A 47 -12.33 17.32 7.58
CA GLU A 47 -13.49 16.69 8.26
C GLU A 47 -14.65 16.22 7.35
N ASN A 48 -14.60 16.33 6.03
CA ASN A 48 -15.77 16.15 5.17
C ASN A 48 -15.54 15.33 3.89
N ALA A 49 -14.63 14.38 3.87
CA ALA A 49 -14.51 13.49 2.71
C ALA A 49 -15.70 12.53 2.63
N GLU A 50 -16.64 12.75 1.72
CA GLU A 50 -17.66 11.77 1.36
C GLU A 50 -17.01 10.60 0.60
N ILE A 51 -16.77 9.51 1.30
CA ILE A 51 -16.12 8.33 0.75
C ILE A 51 -17.18 7.42 0.13
N SER A 52 -17.04 7.15 -1.15
CA SER A 52 -17.84 6.15 -1.85
C SER A 52 -17.33 4.75 -1.47
N TYR A 53 -18.09 4.06 -0.65
CA TYR A 53 -17.77 2.69 -0.22
C TYR A 53 -18.10 1.68 -1.31
N ASP A 54 -17.13 0.88 -1.64
CA ASP A 54 -17.33 -0.37 -2.36
C ASP A 54 -18.16 -1.34 -1.47
N LYS A 55 -18.85 -2.31 -2.07
CA LYS A 55 -19.62 -3.30 -1.28
C LYS A 55 -18.69 -3.95 -0.25
N PRO A 56 -19.16 -4.09 1.03
CA PRO A 56 -18.35 -4.72 2.07
C PRO A 56 -17.93 -6.13 1.64
N VAL A 57 -16.70 -6.48 1.96
CA VAL A 57 -16.16 -7.81 1.74
C VAL A 57 -16.64 -8.71 2.87
N GLN A 58 -17.22 -9.86 2.54
CA GLN A 58 -17.71 -10.78 3.56
C GLN A 58 -16.54 -11.47 4.28
N CYS A 59 -16.62 -11.51 5.60
CA CYS A 59 -15.66 -12.25 6.41
C CYS A 59 -15.91 -13.76 6.29
N ASN A 60 -14.87 -14.52 5.99
CA ASN A 60 -14.89 -15.98 6.04
C ASN A 60 -14.19 -16.43 7.34
N ALA A 61 -14.98 -16.99 8.28
CA ALA A 61 -14.48 -17.41 9.58
C ALA A 61 -13.35 -18.47 9.49
N ASP A 62 -13.36 -19.34 8.49
CA ASP A 62 -12.32 -20.36 8.32
C ASP A 62 -10.95 -19.73 8.01
N VAL A 63 -10.93 -18.63 7.26
CA VAL A 63 -9.68 -17.92 6.91
C VAL A 63 -9.02 -17.30 8.14
N ILE A 64 -9.81 -16.84 9.11
CA ILE A 64 -9.30 -16.16 10.31
C ILE A 64 -9.25 -17.05 11.55
N SER A 65 -9.71 -18.30 11.47
CA SER A 65 -9.81 -19.22 12.62
C SER A 65 -8.49 -19.47 13.34
N HIS A 66 -7.37 -19.37 12.62
CA HIS A 66 -6.01 -19.55 13.17
C HIS A 66 -5.42 -18.27 13.77
N LEU A 67 -6.09 -17.14 13.61
CA LEU A 67 -5.68 -15.84 14.15
C LEU A 67 -6.18 -15.69 15.61
N ASN A 68 -5.43 -14.94 16.43
CA ASN A 68 -5.90 -14.58 17.76
C ASN A 68 -7.02 -13.53 17.69
N GLN A 69 -7.65 -13.21 18.83
CA GLN A 69 -8.80 -12.31 18.88
C GLN A 69 -8.50 -10.89 18.38
N GLU A 70 -7.34 -10.34 18.70
CA GLU A 70 -6.92 -9.00 18.25
C GLU A 70 -6.67 -8.97 16.75
N GLN A 71 -6.01 -9.99 16.23
CA GLN A 71 -5.80 -10.15 14.79
C GLN A 71 -7.12 -10.33 14.03
N GLN A 72 -8.06 -11.12 14.56
CA GLN A 72 -9.40 -11.28 13.98
C GLN A 72 -10.17 -9.96 14.00
N LYS A 73 -10.07 -9.18 15.09
CA LYS A 73 -10.66 -7.85 15.19
C LYS A 73 -10.10 -6.95 14.09
N ALA A 74 -8.77 -6.87 13.95
CA ALA A 74 -8.13 -6.04 12.92
C ALA A 74 -8.59 -6.41 11.49
N VAL A 75 -8.70 -7.71 11.17
CA VAL A 75 -9.25 -8.15 9.87
C VAL A 75 -10.69 -7.68 9.70
N ASN A 76 -11.56 -7.91 10.68
CA ASN A 76 -12.98 -7.54 10.62
C ASN A 76 -13.15 -6.02 10.49
N ASP A 77 -12.36 -5.24 11.20
CA ASP A 77 -12.41 -3.78 11.14
C ASP A 77 -12.06 -3.27 9.74
N VAL A 78 -11.02 -3.81 9.09
CA VAL A 78 -10.67 -3.48 7.69
C VAL A 78 -11.79 -3.85 6.73
N LEU A 79 -12.48 -5.00 6.93
CA LEU A 79 -13.55 -5.44 6.04
C LEU A 79 -14.83 -4.61 6.16
N ASN A 80 -15.07 -4.00 7.32
CA ASN A 80 -16.30 -3.30 7.65
C ASN A 80 -16.16 -1.78 7.69
N ARG A 81 -14.96 -1.25 7.60
CA ARG A 81 -14.69 0.19 7.75
C ARG A 81 -14.13 0.82 6.47
N PRO A 82 -14.00 2.14 6.53
CA PRO A 82 -13.72 2.99 5.38
C PRO A 82 -12.30 2.84 4.82
N SER A 83 -12.05 3.65 3.88
CA SER A 83 -10.97 3.80 2.95
C SER A 83 -9.57 3.85 3.55
N LEU A 84 -9.42 4.22 4.83
CA LEU A 84 -8.12 4.38 5.48
C LEU A 84 -8.08 3.67 6.83
N TYR A 85 -7.08 2.80 7.03
CA TYR A 85 -6.91 2.03 8.25
C TYR A 85 -5.43 1.85 8.61
N ALA A 86 -5.11 1.91 9.90
CA ALA A 86 -3.76 1.66 10.42
C ALA A 86 -3.76 0.48 11.40
N ILE A 87 -2.86 -0.47 11.19
CA ILE A 87 -2.67 -1.64 12.07
C ILE A 87 -1.30 -1.55 12.70
N GLN A 88 -1.28 -1.35 14.00
CA GLN A 88 -0.03 -1.42 14.76
C GLN A 88 0.19 -2.80 15.35
N GLY A 89 1.42 -3.29 15.26
CA GLY A 89 1.82 -4.50 15.97
C GLY A 89 3.33 -4.59 16.12
N PRO A 90 3.83 -4.85 17.34
CA PRO A 90 5.24 -5.14 17.59
C PRO A 90 5.79 -6.29 16.73
N PRO A 91 7.12 -6.48 16.70
CA PRO A 91 7.72 -7.63 16.02
C PRO A 91 7.16 -8.94 16.53
N GLY A 92 6.88 -9.88 15.63
CA GLY A 92 6.38 -11.21 16.00
C GLY A 92 4.88 -11.29 16.34
N THR A 93 4.13 -10.19 16.33
CA THR A 93 2.67 -10.20 16.59
C THR A 93 1.83 -10.73 15.43
N GLY A 94 2.45 -11.14 14.32
CA GLY A 94 1.74 -11.75 13.20
C GLY A 94 1.12 -10.75 12.22
N LYS A 95 1.62 -9.52 12.11
CA LYS A 95 1.17 -8.51 11.12
C LYS A 95 1.00 -9.08 9.72
N THR A 96 1.98 -9.86 9.27
CA THR A 96 1.93 -10.51 7.94
C THR A 96 0.82 -11.57 7.82
N ALA A 97 0.42 -12.20 8.93
CA ALA A 97 -0.72 -13.12 8.93
C ALA A 97 -2.04 -12.36 8.74
N VAL A 98 -2.22 -11.23 9.44
CA VAL A 98 -3.36 -10.32 9.27
C VAL A 98 -3.42 -9.81 7.83
N LEU A 99 -2.31 -9.27 7.31
CA LEU A 99 -2.20 -8.83 5.92
C LEU A 99 -2.62 -9.91 4.93
N SER A 100 -2.15 -11.14 5.14
CA SER A 100 -2.45 -12.27 4.26
C SER A 100 -3.92 -12.69 4.32
N ALA A 101 -4.54 -12.65 5.49
CA ALA A 101 -5.96 -12.93 5.66
C ALA A 101 -6.83 -11.87 4.96
N ILE A 102 -6.50 -10.58 5.11
CA ILE A 102 -7.18 -9.49 4.38
C ILE A 102 -7.06 -9.71 2.87
N ALA A 103 -5.85 -9.98 2.36
CA ALA A 103 -5.63 -10.25 0.95
C ALA A 103 -6.49 -11.42 0.45
N LYS A 104 -6.59 -12.50 1.22
CA LYS A 104 -7.44 -13.66 0.91
C LYS A 104 -8.91 -13.28 0.81
N MET A 105 -9.45 -12.53 1.78
CA MET A 105 -10.86 -12.11 1.77
C MET A 105 -11.22 -11.29 0.54
N TYR A 106 -10.35 -10.32 0.18
CA TYR A 106 -10.57 -9.48 -0.99
C TYR A 106 -10.53 -10.30 -2.28
N THR A 107 -9.54 -11.20 -2.42
CA THR A 107 -9.42 -12.03 -3.63
C THR A 107 -10.56 -13.04 -3.77
N ASP A 108 -11.06 -13.63 -2.67
CA ASP A 108 -12.24 -14.49 -2.69
C ASP A 108 -13.51 -13.76 -3.14
N SER A 109 -13.55 -12.45 -2.91
CA SER A 109 -14.63 -11.57 -3.42
C SER A 109 -14.39 -11.08 -4.85
N GLY A 110 -13.41 -11.63 -5.56
CA GLY A 110 -13.04 -11.23 -6.93
C GLY A 110 -12.37 -9.86 -7.04
N LYS A 111 -11.91 -9.30 -5.92
CA LYS A 111 -11.28 -7.99 -5.84
C LYS A 111 -9.76 -8.08 -5.91
N ASN A 112 -9.13 -7.13 -6.60
CA ASN A 112 -7.68 -7.09 -6.75
C ASN A 112 -7.02 -6.43 -5.54
N VAL A 113 -5.88 -6.96 -5.14
CA VAL A 113 -5.09 -6.50 -3.99
C VAL A 113 -3.72 -6.03 -4.47
N LEU A 114 -3.31 -4.85 -4.03
CA LEU A 114 -1.95 -4.36 -4.20
C LEU A 114 -1.21 -4.43 -2.86
N VAL A 115 -0.07 -5.11 -2.82
CA VAL A 115 0.82 -5.16 -1.65
C VAL A 115 2.05 -4.32 -1.92
N ILE A 116 2.30 -3.37 -1.04
CA ILE A 116 3.43 -2.45 -1.13
C ILE A 116 4.29 -2.59 0.12
N CYS A 117 5.60 -2.63 -0.07
CA CYS A 117 6.58 -2.53 1.01
C CYS A 117 7.74 -1.63 0.57
N ASN A 118 8.53 -1.19 1.54
CA ASN A 118 9.70 -0.35 1.25
C ASN A 118 10.82 -1.13 0.55
N SER A 119 10.97 -2.42 0.81
CA SER A 119 12.04 -3.26 0.26
C SER A 119 11.53 -4.46 -0.54
N HIS A 120 12.33 -4.95 -1.48
CA HIS A 120 12.04 -6.20 -2.20
C HIS A 120 11.93 -7.42 -1.28
N GLN A 121 12.72 -7.45 -0.20
CA GLN A 121 12.70 -8.55 0.75
C GLN A 121 11.37 -8.58 1.53
N ALA A 122 10.89 -7.43 1.98
CA ALA A 122 9.60 -7.32 2.65
C ALA A 122 8.45 -7.72 1.73
N VAL A 123 8.45 -7.27 0.47
CA VAL A 123 7.46 -7.72 -0.53
C VAL A 123 7.51 -9.24 -0.70
N ASN A 124 8.70 -9.84 -0.83
CA ASN A 124 8.83 -11.29 -0.99
C ASN A 124 8.27 -12.03 0.22
N ASN A 125 8.56 -11.58 1.44
CA ASN A 125 8.05 -12.18 2.67
C ASN A 125 6.50 -12.13 2.73
N ALA A 126 5.92 -10.97 2.42
CA ALA A 126 4.47 -10.81 2.38
C ALA A 126 3.83 -11.72 1.33
N LEU A 127 4.35 -11.73 0.09
CA LEU A 127 3.81 -12.56 -0.99
C LEU A 127 3.95 -14.07 -0.71
N ASN A 128 5.08 -14.51 -0.14
CA ASN A 128 5.27 -15.91 0.27
C ASN A 128 4.23 -16.35 1.31
N LYS A 129 3.85 -15.45 2.23
CA LYS A 129 2.81 -15.75 3.21
C LYS A 129 1.43 -15.81 2.57
N ILE A 130 1.14 -14.88 1.66
CA ILE A 130 -0.11 -14.82 0.91
C ILE A 130 -0.28 -16.05 0.02
N SER A 131 0.77 -16.48 -0.69
CA SER A 131 0.69 -17.62 -1.61
C SER A 131 0.31 -18.94 -0.92
N GLN A 132 0.52 -19.06 0.41
CA GLN A 132 0.06 -20.20 1.19
C GLN A 132 -1.46 -20.44 1.11
N TYR A 133 -2.23 -19.38 0.83
CA TYR A 133 -3.68 -19.47 0.60
C TYR A 133 -4.05 -19.94 -0.82
N LYS A 134 -3.06 -20.27 -1.67
CA LYS A 134 -3.25 -20.74 -3.05
C LYS A 134 -4.08 -19.79 -3.92
N ILE A 135 -3.91 -18.49 -3.70
CA ILE A 135 -4.51 -17.43 -4.51
C ILE A 135 -3.51 -16.94 -5.56
N PRO A 136 -3.98 -16.43 -6.73
CA PRO A 136 -3.09 -15.88 -7.74
C PRO A 136 -2.23 -14.75 -7.17
N THR A 137 -0.94 -15.00 -7.04
CA THR A 137 0.02 -14.08 -6.44
C THR A 137 1.11 -13.73 -7.44
N ILE A 138 1.31 -12.45 -7.67
CA ILE A 138 2.19 -11.91 -8.70
C ILE A 138 3.20 -10.96 -8.06
N LYS A 139 4.47 -11.12 -8.41
CA LYS A 139 5.55 -10.18 -8.08
C LYS A 139 5.89 -9.34 -9.30
N ILE A 140 5.86 -8.01 -9.16
CA ILE A 140 6.36 -7.07 -10.16
C ILE A 140 7.65 -6.42 -9.67
N GLY A 141 8.67 -6.39 -10.49
CA GLY A 141 9.93 -5.71 -10.22
C GLY A 141 11.14 -6.49 -10.68
N ASN A 142 12.32 -6.10 -10.17
CA ASN A 142 13.60 -6.62 -10.61
C ASN A 142 13.70 -8.14 -10.44
N GLU A 143 13.98 -8.85 -11.51
CA GLU A 143 14.11 -10.32 -11.57
C GLU A 143 15.18 -10.87 -10.63
N PHE A 144 16.28 -10.14 -10.45
CA PHE A 144 17.36 -10.55 -9.54
C PHE A 144 17.00 -10.48 -8.05
N LYS A 145 15.90 -9.85 -7.69
CA LYS A 145 15.41 -9.72 -6.31
C LYS A 145 14.31 -10.71 -5.94
N THR A 146 14.32 -11.89 -6.56
CA THR A 146 13.29 -12.93 -6.39
C THR A 146 13.79 -14.23 -5.76
N VAL A 147 15.03 -14.25 -5.28
CA VAL A 147 15.70 -15.47 -4.79
C VAL A 147 14.94 -16.18 -3.66
N SER A 148 14.22 -15.43 -2.84
CA SER A 148 13.46 -15.96 -1.68
C SER A 148 11.98 -16.15 -1.96
N LEU A 149 11.51 -16.03 -3.19
CA LEU A 149 10.10 -16.20 -3.53
C LEU A 149 9.75 -17.69 -3.74
N ASN A 150 8.57 -18.07 -3.25
CA ASN A 150 7.98 -19.36 -3.53
C ASN A 150 7.80 -19.59 -5.04
N GLU A 151 7.86 -20.83 -5.48
CA GLU A 151 7.82 -21.21 -6.91
C GLU A 151 6.46 -20.91 -7.56
N ASP A 152 5.38 -20.94 -6.80
CA ASP A 152 4.01 -20.68 -7.23
C ASP A 152 3.73 -19.19 -7.52
N ILE A 153 4.62 -18.28 -7.10
CA ILE A 153 4.48 -16.85 -7.35
C ILE A 153 4.96 -16.51 -8.76
N ILE A 154 4.06 -15.92 -9.55
CA ILE A 154 4.38 -15.51 -10.92
C ILE A 154 5.17 -14.19 -10.90
N LYS A 155 6.21 -14.08 -11.73
CA LYS A 155 7.18 -12.99 -11.70
C LYS A 155 7.19 -12.24 -13.03
N PHE A 156 7.17 -10.90 -12.95
CA PHE A 156 7.33 -10.02 -14.11
C PHE A 156 8.21 -8.83 -13.76
N SER A 157 8.99 -8.35 -14.70
CA SER A 157 9.81 -7.15 -14.51
C SER A 157 8.97 -5.87 -14.50
N THR A 158 7.87 -5.83 -15.25
CA THR A 158 7.00 -4.66 -15.38
C THR A 158 5.52 -5.05 -15.38
N MET A 159 4.68 -4.10 -14.96
CA MET A 159 3.22 -4.23 -15.00
C MET A 159 2.70 -4.41 -16.42
N ARG A 160 3.35 -3.81 -17.42
CA ARG A 160 3.00 -3.98 -18.85
C ARG A 160 3.15 -5.42 -19.31
N GLN A 161 4.22 -6.10 -18.92
CA GLN A 161 4.42 -7.53 -19.23
C GLN A 161 3.32 -8.37 -18.58
N TYR A 162 3.03 -8.13 -17.31
CA TYR A 162 1.95 -8.81 -16.60
C TYR A 162 0.58 -8.59 -17.26
N SER A 163 0.20 -7.35 -17.57
CA SER A 163 -1.07 -7.04 -18.21
C SER A 163 -1.23 -7.72 -19.58
N SER A 164 -0.12 -7.84 -20.33
CA SER A 164 -0.10 -8.56 -21.60
C SER A 164 -0.27 -10.08 -21.40
N PHE A 165 0.36 -10.64 -20.37
CA PHE A 165 0.20 -12.03 -20.00
C PHE A 165 -1.23 -12.33 -19.53
N LYS A 166 -1.78 -11.53 -18.62
CA LYS A 166 -3.14 -11.66 -18.10
C LYS A 166 -4.18 -11.70 -19.21
N ARG A 167 -4.09 -10.75 -20.16
CA ARG A 167 -5.01 -10.66 -21.29
C ARG A 167 -4.94 -11.90 -22.19
N ARG A 168 -3.73 -12.38 -22.50
CA ARG A 168 -3.54 -13.58 -23.35
C ARG A 168 -4.08 -14.85 -22.68
N ASN A 169 -3.91 -14.98 -21.38
CA ASN A 169 -4.32 -16.17 -20.63
C ASN A 169 -5.71 -16.08 -20.02
N ARG A 170 -6.45 -14.98 -20.25
CA ARG A 170 -7.80 -14.74 -19.71
C ARG A 170 -7.88 -14.98 -18.20
N MET A 171 -6.86 -14.54 -17.45
CA MET A 171 -6.84 -14.73 -16.00
C MET A 171 -8.03 -14.03 -15.34
N PRO A 172 -8.65 -14.64 -14.33
CA PRO A 172 -9.77 -14.06 -13.60
C PRO A 172 -9.34 -12.81 -12.83
N THR A 173 -10.31 -12.06 -12.33
CA THR A 173 -10.12 -11.03 -11.30
C THR A 173 -9.92 -11.68 -9.94
N GLY A 174 -9.45 -10.91 -8.96
CA GLY A 174 -9.16 -11.44 -7.62
C GLY A 174 -7.74 -11.98 -7.52
N GLU A 175 -6.77 -11.13 -7.75
CA GLU A 175 -5.35 -11.43 -7.69
C GLU A 175 -4.62 -10.50 -6.73
N VAL A 176 -3.48 -10.95 -6.24
CA VAL A 176 -2.55 -10.15 -5.43
C VAL A 176 -1.35 -9.78 -6.28
N VAL A 177 -1.08 -8.49 -6.39
CA VAL A 177 0.13 -7.95 -7.01
C VAL A 177 0.99 -7.30 -5.95
N GLY A 178 2.24 -7.72 -5.83
CA GLY A 178 3.20 -7.15 -4.88
C GLY A 178 4.36 -6.45 -5.59
N MET A 179 4.73 -5.28 -5.08
CA MET A 179 5.88 -4.52 -5.56
C MET A 179 6.40 -3.57 -4.49
N THR A 180 7.59 -3.02 -4.69
CA THR A 180 8.09 -1.95 -3.82
C THR A 180 7.31 -0.66 -4.08
N LEU A 181 7.30 0.27 -3.11
CA LEU A 181 6.65 1.57 -3.28
C LEU A 181 7.13 2.29 -4.54
N CYS A 182 8.46 2.39 -4.73
CA CYS A 182 9.02 2.98 -5.94
C CYS A 182 8.60 2.23 -7.21
N GLY A 183 8.55 0.90 -7.15
CA GLY A 183 8.05 0.05 -8.24
C GLY A 183 6.58 0.29 -8.55
N ALA A 184 5.74 0.52 -7.54
CA ALA A 184 4.33 0.81 -7.70
C ALA A 184 4.12 2.17 -8.37
N ILE A 185 4.79 3.21 -7.89
CA ILE A 185 4.73 4.54 -8.50
C ILE A 185 5.16 4.48 -9.97
N LEU A 186 6.31 3.86 -10.24
CA LEU A 186 6.83 3.74 -11.61
C LEU A 186 5.86 2.99 -12.53
N ASN A 187 5.32 1.87 -12.09
CA ASN A 187 4.53 0.98 -12.94
C ASN A 187 3.06 1.38 -13.05
N LEU A 188 2.46 1.91 -11.99
CA LEU A 188 1.02 2.21 -11.95
C LEU A 188 0.72 3.67 -12.23
N VAL A 189 1.53 4.58 -11.70
CA VAL A 189 1.31 6.01 -11.88
C VAL A 189 1.79 6.48 -13.25
N LEU A 190 3.02 6.15 -13.63
CA LEU A 190 3.61 6.67 -14.88
C LEU A 190 3.15 5.96 -16.14
N HIS A 191 3.00 4.65 -16.08
CA HIS A 191 2.73 3.87 -17.30
C HIS A 191 1.25 3.62 -17.57
N GLY A 192 0.34 4.11 -16.72
CA GLY A 192 -1.10 4.07 -16.93
C GLY A 192 -1.60 2.64 -17.23
N ASN A 193 -1.74 1.82 -16.18
CA ASN A 193 -2.09 0.41 -16.36
C ASN A 193 -3.55 0.10 -16.09
N ALA A 194 -4.06 -0.96 -16.72
CA ALA A 194 -5.39 -1.50 -16.50
C ALA A 194 -5.56 -2.26 -15.15
N PHE A 195 -4.57 -2.21 -14.25
CA PHE A 195 -4.68 -2.79 -12.91
C PHE A 195 -5.20 -1.74 -11.95
N THR A 196 -6.39 -1.96 -11.44
CA THR A 196 -7.01 -1.13 -10.41
C THR A 196 -7.16 -1.99 -9.15
N PRO A 197 -6.42 -1.70 -8.09
CA PRO A 197 -6.59 -2.39 -6.82
C PRO A 197 -7.88 -1.91 -6.13
N SER A 198 -8.61 -2.82 -5.51
CA SER A 198 -9.70 -2.47 -4.59
C SER A 198 -9.17 -2.16 -3.19
N ILE A 199 -8.01 -2.70 -2.85
CA ILE A 199 -7.30 -2.43 -1.61
C ILE A 199 -5.79 -2.34 -1.84
N VAL A 200 -5.15 -1.40 -1.15
CA VAL A 200 -3.69 -1.25 -1.07
C VAL A 200 -3.24 -1.58 0.35
N LEU A 201 -2.48 -2.65 0.49
CA LEU A 201 -1.88 -3.09 1.75
C LEU A 201 -0.43 -2.61 1.80
N ILE A 202 -0.10 -1.75 2.74
CA ILE A 202 1.22 -1.15 2.89
C ILE A 202 1.88 -1.74 4.12
N ASP A 203 2.82 -2.66 3.94
CA ASP A 203 3.59 -3.26 5.04
C ASP A 203 4.87 -2.46 5.33
N GLU A 204 5.33 -2.52 6.58
CA GLU A 204 6.45 -1.73 7.10
C GLU A 204 6.24 -0.21 6.93
N ALA A 205 5.00 0.25 7.11
CA ALA A 205 4.61 1.64 6.89
C ALA A 205 5.32 2.65 7.79
N SER A 206 5.82 2.21 8.95
CA SER A 206 6.67 3.03 9.84
C SER A 206 8.01 3.44 9.22
N GLN A 207 8.45 2.76 8.15
CA GLN A 207 9.67 3.11 7.42
C GLN A 207 9.41 4.02 6.20
N ILE A 208 8.16 4.36 5.92
CA ILE A 208 7.79 5.20 4.76
C ILE A 208 7.65 6.64 5.21
N PRO A 209 8.46 7.58 4.67
CA PRO A 209 8.32 9.01 4.96
C PRO A 209 6.94 9.55 4.61
N LEU A 210 6.42 10.49 5.40
CA LEU A 210 5.11 11.11 5.17
C LEU A 210 4.98 11.75 3.77
N CYS A 211 6.06 12.30 3.23
CA CYS A 211 6.07 12.89 1.90
C CYS A 211 5.69 11.91 0.77
N PHE A 212 5.75 10.59 1.00
CA PHE A 212 5.29 9.59 0.04
C PHE A 212 3.77 9.40 0.04
N GLY A 213 3.04 10.02 0.97
CA GLY A 213 1.59 9.91 1.06
C GLY A 213 0.86 10.27 -0.23
N SER A 214 1.26 11.38 -0.88
CA SER A 214 0.70 11.79 -2.18
C SER A 214 0.91 10.74 -3.28
N ALA A 215 2.09 10.12 -3.32
CA ALA A 215 2.39 9.08 -4.30
C ALA A 215 1.59 7.79 -4.03
N ILE A 216 1.34 7.46 -2.77
CA ILE A 216 0.48 6.34 -2.37
C ILE A 216 -0.97 6.62 -2.77
N ALA A 217 -1.46 7.85 -2.55
CA ALA A 217 -2.79 8.27 -2.97
C ALA A 217 -3.02 8.09 -4.48
N ALA A 218 -2.00 8.34 -5.29
CA ALA A 218 -2.07 8.18 -6.75
C ALA A 218 -2.20 6.71 -7.21
N LEU A 219 -2.07 5.72 -6.33
CA LEU A 219 -2.18 4.30 -6.66
C LEU A 219 -3.61 3.80 -6.84
N ALA A 220 -4.59 4.67 -6.63
CA ALA A 220 -5.98 4.43 -6.98
C ALA A 220 -6.66 3.23 -6.28
N GLY A 221 -6.35 3.00 -5.01
CA GLY A 221 -7.05 2.00 -4.20
C GLY A 221 -8.39 2.51 -3.67
N GLY A 222 -9.35 1.61 -3.48
CA GLY A 222 -10.60 1.92 -2.76
C GLY A 222 -10.42 1.94 -1.24
N THR A 223 -9.46 1.15 -0.73
CA THR A 223 -9.12 1.06 0.68
C THR A 223 -7.60 1.05 0.82
N TYR A 224 -7.08 1.76 1.81
CA TYR A 224 -5.66 1.78 2.16
C TYR A 224 -5.47 1.27 3.58
N VAL A 225 -4.63 0.26 3.74
CA VAL A 225 -4.29 -0.32 5.05
C VAL A 225 -2.80 -0.20 5.28
N PHE A 226 -2.43 0.59 6.27
CA PHE A 226 -1.06 0.79 6.69
C PHE A 226 -0.74 -0.14 7.86
N ILE A 227 0.26 -0.97 7.70
CA ILE A 227 0.68 -1.94 8.70
C ILE A 227 2.10 -1.58 9.14
N GLY A 228 2.30 -1.34 10.42
CA GLY A 228 3.59 -0.85 10.89
C GLY A 228 3.80 -1.04 12.38
N ASP A 229 4.90 -0.48 12.86
CA ASP A 229 5.26 -0.46 14.27
C ASP A 229 6.13 0.77 14.56
N ASN A 230 5.61 1.71 15.34
CA ASN A 230 6.33 2.93 15.73
C ASN A 230 7.55 2.67 16.65
N GLN A 231 7.67 1.49 17.21
CA GLN A 231 8.82 1.11 18.04
C GLN A 231 9.96 0.53 17.19
N GLN A 232 9.74 0.34 15.86
CA GLN A 232 10.78 -0.06 14.92
C GLN A 232 11.47 1.16 14.32
N MET A 233 12.47 0.90 13.46
CA MET A 233 13.25 1.97 12.83
C MET A 233 12.36 2.95 12.07
N PRO A 234 12.46 4.25 12.35
CA PRO A 234 11.77 5.28 11.57
C PRO A 234 12.38 5.39 10.16
N PRO A 235 11.77 6.17 9.27
CA PRO A 235 12.39 6.53 8.01
C PRO A 235 13.74 7.21 8.24
N ILE A 236 14.69 6.98 7.34
CA ILE A 236 15.99 7.65 7.39
C ILE A 236 15.86 9.00 6.66
N PHE A 237 16.10 10.08 7.40
CA PHE A 237 16.15 11.43 6.85
C PHE A 237 17.58 11.95 6.83
N HIS A 238 17.82 12.95 5.99
CA HIS A 238 19.10 13.68 6.02
C HIS A 238 19.17 14.53 7.29
N GLU A 239 20.34 14.64 7.92
CA GLU A 239 20.55 15.36 9.20
C GLU A 239 19.94 16.76 9.24
N ASN A 240 19.93 17.47 8.12
CA ASN A 240 19.33 18.81 8.02
C ASN A 240 17.78 18.84 8.08
N LEU A 241 17.13 17.70 8.04
CA LEU A 241 15.67 17.57 8.03
C LEU A 241 15.12 16.98 9.33
N GLU A 242 15.95 16.57 10.28
CA GLU A 242 15.51 15.94 11.54
C GLU A 242 14.58 16.82 12.36
N THR A 243 14.65 18.13 12.21
CA THR A 243 13.79 19.12 12.90
C THR A 243 12.57 19.54 12.08
N ASP A 244 12.41 19.06 10.86
CA ASP A 244 11.23 19.37 10.03
C ASP A 244 10.02 18.60 10.55
N PRO A 245 8.87 19.25 10.82
CA PRO A 245 7.64 18.58 11.25
C PRO A 245 7.14 17.48 10.30
N LEU A 246 7.58 17.49 9.05
CA LEU A 246 7.26 16.48 8.05
C LEU A 246 8.26 15.31 8.02
N SER A 247 9.31 15.36 8.83
CA SER A 247 10.29 14.28 8.99
C SER A 247 9.79 13.20 9.95
N ILE A 248 8.58 12.73 9.69
CA ILE A 248 7.94 11.60 10.39
C ILE A 248 7.54 10.54 9.37
N SER A 249 7.25 9.34 9.85
CA SER A 249 6.66 8.32 8.99
C SER A 249 5.19 8.63 8.68
N ILE A 250 4.71 8.14 7.54
CA ILE A 250 3.27 8.18 7.24
C ILE A 250 2.46 7.44 8.32
N PHE A 251 2.99 6.38 8.89
CA PHE A 251 2.34 5.61 9.93
C PHE A 251 2.18 6.38 11.23
N GLU A 252 3.23 7.10 11.65
CA GLU A 252 3.18 7.97 12.83
C GLU A 252 2.17 9.11 12.65
N HIS A 253 2.10 9.70 11.45
CA HIS A 253 1.11 10.72 11.13
C HIS A 253 -0.32 10.17 11.24
N LEU A 254 -0.56 9.01 10.63
CA LEU A 254 -1.87 8.35 10.68
C LEU A 254 -2.33 8.05 12.09
N GLN A 255 -1.45 7.64 12.99
CA GLN A 255 -1.80 7.39 14.38
C GLN A 255 -2.22 8.66 15.15
N LYS A 256 -1.78 9.84 14.70
CA LYS A 256 -2.18 11.11 15.31
C LYS A 256 -3.56 11.57 14.86
N ILE A 257 -3.97 11.23 13.63
CA ILE A 257 -5.22 11.70 13.03
C ILE A 257 -6.35 10.66 13.06
N LEU A 258 -6.01 9.36 13.11
CA LEU A 258 -7.01 8.32 13.25
C LEU A 258 -7.42 8.13 14.72
N PRO A 259 -8.69 7.79 15.00
CA PRO A 259 -9.17 7.58 16.37
C PRO A 259 -8.41 6.42 17.08
N GLU A 260 -8.20 6.55 18.38
CA GLU A 260 -7.45 5.58 19.23
C GLU A 260 -8.05 4.15 19.29
N GLU A 261 -9.16 3.89 18.64
CA GLU A 261 -9.82 2.56 18.62
C GLU A 261 -9.22 1.58 17.59
N LEU A 262 -8.06 1.93 17.04
CA LEU A 262 -7.41 1.18 15.96
C LEU A 262 -6.19 0.42 16.44
#